data_675987ddf021001ba595c8067d1b5d33
#
_entry.id   675987ddf021001ba595c8067d1b5d33
#
_cell.length_a   1.000
_cell.length_b   1.000
_cell.length_c   1.000
_cell.angle_alpha   90.00
_cell.angle_beta   90.00
_cell.angle_gamma   90.00
#
_symmetry.space_group_name_H-M   'P 1'
#
loop_
_entity.id
_entity.type
_entity.pdbx_description
1 polymer ?
#
loop_
_entity_poly.entity_id
_entity_poly.type
_entity_poly.pdbx_seq_one_letter_code
_entity_poly.pdbx_strand_id
1 'polypeptide(L)' 'MAWLDSNVWKRGSRWRLSHTNGEWVISTQHKNKTLALVEGRRMLREGRTKQLNIFKGDGTWQSSEIYSEDNV' A
#
# COMPACT_ATOMS: atom_id res chain seq x y z
N MET A 1 4.35 9.80 12.53
CA MET A 1 2.89 9.71 12.25
C MET A 1 2.62 8.63 11.23
N ALA A 2 1.53 7.87 11.42
CA ALA A 2 1.16 6.85 10.46
C ALA A 2 0.34 7.44 9.31
N TRP A 3 0.52 6.87 8.12
CA TRP A 3 -0.35 7.17 6.99
C TRP A 3 -1.73 6.56 7.22
N LEU A 4 -2.78 7.23 6.77
CA LEU A 4 -4.15 6.70 6.89
C LEU A 4 -4.36 5.50 5.98
N ASP A 5 -3.96 5.63 4.72
CA ASP A 5 -4.11 4.60 3.71
C ASP A 5 -2.86 4.48 2.86
N SER A 6 -2.57 3.26 2.46
CA SER A 6 -1.58 2.98 1.43
C SER A 6 -2.26 2.14 0.34
N ASN A 7 -1.84 2.33 -0.91
CA ASN A 7 -2.44 1.67 -2.06
C ASN A 7 -1.35 1.06 -2.94
N VAL A 8 -1.54 -0.22 -3.30
CA VAL A 8 -0.71 -0.91 -4.28
C VAL A 8 -1.51 -0.99 -5.58
N TRP A 9 -1.01 -0.36 -6.64
CA TRP A 9 -1.72 -0.24 -7.91
C TRP A 9 -0.75 -0.22 -9.07
N LYS A 10 -1.24 -0.55 -10.24
CA LYS A 10 -0.43 -0.60 -11.46
C LYS A 10 -0.59 0.69 -12.26
N ARG A 11 0.54 1.23 -12.72
CA ARG A 11 0.56 2.36 -13.64
C ARG A 11 1.49 2.03 -14.80
N GLY A 12 0.94 1.87 -15.99
CA GLY A 12 1.72 1.43 -17.15
C GLY A 12 2.28 0.03 -16.91
N SER A 13 3.59 -0.13 -17.07
CA SER A 13 4.28 -1.42 -16.87
C SER A 13 4.84 -1.59 -15.46
N ARG A 14 4.61 -0.60 -14.59
CA ARG A 14 5.18 -0.60 -13.23
C ARG A 14 4.10 -0.59 -12.18
N TRP A 15 4.46 -0.99 -10.97
CA TRP A 15 3.57 -0.95 -9.81
C TRP A 15 3.97 0.19 -8.89
N ARG A 16 2.99 0.83 -8.30
CA ARG A 16 3.20 1.93 -7.37
C ARG A 16 2.66 1.58 -5.99
N LEU A 17 3.34 2.11 -4.98
CA LEU A 17 2.89 2.09 -3.61
C LEU A 17 2.69 3.54 -3.20
N SER A 18 1.45 3.95 -2.98
CA SER A 18 1.09 5.31 -2.62
C SER A 18 0.62 5.37 -1.17
N HIS A 19 0.92 6.48 -0.51
CA HIS A 19 0.51 6.71 0.88
C HIS A 19 -0.20 8.05 0.98
N THR A 20 -1.25 8.12 1.78
CA THR A 20 -1.97 9.36 2.01
C THR A 20 -2.30 9.55 3.49
N ASN A 21 -2.27 10.81 3.94
CA ASN A 21 -2.77 11.20 5.26
C ASN A 21 -4.04 12.06 5.16
N GLY A 22 -4.64 12.11 3.97
CA GLY A 22 -5.81 12.93 3.69
C GLY A 22 -5.48 14.25 3.00
N GLU A 23 -4.26 14.78 3.17
CA GLU A 23 -3.81 16.03 2.55
C GLU A 23 -2.71 15.79 1.52
N TRP A 24 -1.80 14.90 1.85
CA TRP A 24 -0.62 14.61 1.03
C TRP A 24 -0.69 13.22 0.45
N VAL A 25 -0.18 13.07 -0.75
CA VAL A 25 0.01 11.76 -1.37
C VAL A 25 1.46 11.67 -1.81
N ILE A 26 2.14 10.63 -1.36
CA ILE A 26 3.47 10.29 -1.88
C ILE A 26 3.42 8.90 -2.45
N SER A 27 4.24 8.63 -3.45
CA SER A 27 4.28 7.30 -4.04
C SER A 27 5.70 6.91 -4.41
N THR A 28 5.94 5.59 -4.37
CA THR A 28 7.19 4.99 -4.83
C THR A 28 6.87 4.01 -5.95
N GLN A 29 7.85 3.82 -6.85
CA GLN A 29 7.69 2.94 -7.99
C GLN A 29 8.46 1.65 -7.77
N HIS A 30 7.86 0.53 -8.15
CA HIS A 30 8.44 -0.80 -7.99
C HIS A 30 8.35 -1.56 -9.31
N LYS A 31 9.27 -2.50 -9.51
CA LYS A 31 9.33 -3.28 -10.75
C LYS A 31 8.10 -4.15 -10.96
N ASN A 32 7.55 -4.69 -9.89
CA ASN A 32 6.42 -5.61 -9.96
C ASN A 32 5.56 -5.50 -8.71
N LYS A 33 4.41 -6.17 -8.75
CA LYS A 33 3.44 -6.16 -7.66
C LYS A 33 4.01 -6.75 -6.37
N THR A 34 4.79 -7.82 -6.48
CA THR A 34 5.36 -8.49 -5.31
C THR A 34 6.23 -7.54 -4.49
N LEU A 35 7.09 -6.77 -5.14
CA LEU A 35 7.96 -5.81 -4.45
C LEU A 35 7.14 -4.70 -3.78
N ALA A 36 6.12 -4.20 -4.45
CA ALA A 36 5.23 -3.19 -3.87
C ALA A 36 4.48 -3.74 -2.64
N LEU A 37 4.00 -4.98 -2.72
CA LEU A 37 3.32 -5.65 -1.62
C LEU A 37 4.25 -5.87 -0.42
N VAL A 38 5.47 -6.32 -0.67
CA VAL A 38 6.45 -6.55 0.41
C VAL A 38 6.67 -5.25 1.20
N GLU A 39 6.88 -4.15 0.50
CA GLU A 39 7.09 -2.86 1.15
C GLU A 39 5.83 -2.37 1.87
N GLY A 40 4.67 -2.45 1.23
CA GLY A 40 3.41 -2.03 1.83
C GLY A 40 3.06 -2.83 3.09
N ARG A 41 3.24 -4.14 3.04
CA ARG A 41 2.98 -5.02 4.19
C ARG A 41 3.97 -4.79 5.32
N ARG A 42 5.22 -4.47 4.99
CA ARG A 42 6.20 -4.12 6.02
C ARG A 42 5.75 -2.85 6.75
N MET A 43 5.34 -1.81 6.03
CA MET A 43 4.84 -0.58 6.64
C MET A 43 3.60 -0.82 7.48
N LEU A 44 2.68 -1.66 7.01
CA LEU A 44 1.49 -2.03 7.76
C LEU A 44 1.86 -2.72 9.07
N ARG A 45 2.77 -3.69 8.99
CA ARG A 45 3.24 -4.46 10.16
C ARG A 45 3.94 -3.57 11.18
N GLU A 46 4.67 -2.56 10.71
CA GLU A 46 5.37 -1.60 11.57
C GLU A 46 4.47 -0.50 12.12
N GLY A 47 3.20 -0.48 11.73
CA GLY A 47 2.27 0.56 12.15
C GLY A 47 2.48 1.91 11.47
N ARG A 48 3.21 1.96 10.36
CA ARG A 48 3.49 3.19 9.61
C ARG A 48 2.37 3.57 8.67
N THR A 49 1.47 2.65 8.38
CA THR A 49 0.23 2.90 7.67
C THR A 49 -0.88 2.10 8.36
N LYS A 50 -2.09 2.60 8.32
CA LYS A 50 -3.22 1.97 9.01
C LYS A 50 -3.95 0.95 8.16
N GLN A 51 -3.92 1.13 6.84
CA GLN A 51 -4.63 0.28 5.91
C GLN A 51 -3.85 0.18 4.61
N LEU A 52 -3.81 -1.01 4.05
CA LEU A 52 -3.19 -1.27 2.75
C LEU A 52 -4.26 -1.79 1.81
N ASN A 53 -4.54 -1.02 0.76
CA ASN A 53 -5.49 -1.39 -0.28
C ASN A 53 -4.70 -1.95 -1.47
N ILE A 54 -5.12 -3.10 -1.97
CA ILE A 54 -4.42 -3.80 -3.05
C ILE A 54 -5.33 -3.85 -4.26
N PHE A 55 -4.84 -3.40 -5.40
CA PHE A 55 -5.59 -3.36 -6.66
C PHE A 55 -5.03 -4.37 -7.64
N LYS A 56 -5.89 -4.88 -8.52
CA LYS A 56 -5.49 -5.74 -9.62
C LYS A 56 -4.83 -4.93 -10.72
N GLY A 57 -4.17 -5.61 -11.66
CA GLY A 57 -3.51 -4.96 -12.78
C GLY A 57 -4.44 -4.17 -13.69
N ASP A 58 -5.74 -4.47 -13.69
CA ASP A 58 -6.74 -3.73 -14.46
C ASP A 58 -7.31 -2.51 -13.72
N GLY A 59 -6.82 -2.24 -12.51
CA GLY A 59 -7.26 -1.10 -11.70
C GLY A 59 -8.43 -1.38 -10.78
N THR A 60 -9.00 -2.59 -10.80
CA THR A 60 -10.10 -2.94 -9.89
C THR A 60 -9.55 -3.35 -8.52
N TRP A 61 -10.35 -3.12 -7.48
CA TRP A 61 -9.99 -3.47 -6.12
C TRP A 61 -9.86 -4.99 -5.97
N GLN A 62 -8.83 -5.42 -5.26
CA GLN A 62 -8.59 -6.83 -4.96
C GLN A 62 -8.89 -7.15 -3.50
N SER A 63 -8.21 -6.45 -2.57
CA SER A 63 -8.35 -6.72 -1.14
C SER A 63 -7.80 -5.55 -0.33
N SER A 64 -8.10 -5.56 0.98
CA SER A 64 -7.53 -4.60 1.91
C SER A 64 -7.03 -5.33 3.15
N GLU A 65 -5.93 -4.83 3.70
CA GLU A 65 -5.35 -5.33 4.95
C GLU A 65 -5.30 -4.17 5.94
N ILE A 66 -5.63 -4.43 7.18
CA ILE A 66 -5.71 -3.41 8.23
C ILE A 66 -4.66 -3.72 9.29
N TYR A 67 -3.99 -2.66 9.80
CA TYR A 67 -3.08 -2.79 10.91
C TYR A 67 -3.81 -3.33 12.14
N SER A 68 -3.23 -4.33 12.77
CA SER A 68 -3.78 -4.90 13.99
C SER A 68 -2.68 -5.04 15.05
N GLU A 69 -2.89 -4.41 16.19
CA GLU A 69 -1.98 -4.54 17.33
C GLU A 69 -1.99 -5.95 17.91
N ASP A 70 -3.05 -6.69 17.69
CA ASP A 70 -3.21 -8.05 18.21
C ASP A 70 -2.34 -9.07 17.45
N ASN A 71 -1.75 -8.67 16.34
CA ASN A 71 -0.88 -9.52 15.53
C ASN A 71 0.62 -9.32 15.82
N VAL A 72 0.91 -8.66 16.88
CA VAL A 72 2.29 -8.41 17.30
C VAL A 72 2.89 -9.67 17.92
#